data_2930c63924ec0d13e54bd6a50c4131c6
#
_entry.id   2930c63924ec0d13e54bd6a50c4131c6
#
_cell.length_a   1.000
_cell.length_b   1.000
_cell.length_c   1.000
_cell.angle_alpha   90.00
_cell.angle_beta   90.00
_cell.angle_gamma   90.00
#
_symmetry.space_group_name_H-M   'P 1'
#
loop_
_entity.id
_entity.type
_entity.pdbx_description
1 polymer ?
#
loop_
_entity_poly.entity_id
_entity_poly.type
_entity_poly.pdbx_seq_one_letter_code
_entity_poly.pdbx_strand_id
1 'polypeptide(L)'
;MYFTLKIIGIAFILLSSFLFGYGKALAFKNRVLELKRIHAGTLRLKEYVSNCPAEIETIYKSCYGSCKDVEFTNGKIIVKQAHLLKEDCELLKEFFATLGALDLNSECARINLYSELLKKQIISAEKEAAESSKIWLTCSFCVGIGISIFII
;
A
#
# COMPACT_ATOMS: atom_id res chain seq x y z
N MET A 1 47.05 -8.50 3.01
CA MET A 1 46.33 -7.21 3.23
C MET A 1 45.40 -6.87 2.05
N TYR A 2 45.84 -6.83 0.79
CA TYR A 2 44.96 -6.57 -0.37
C TYR A 2 43.82 -7.58 -0.55
N PHE A 3 44.05 -8.85 -0.32
CA PHE A 3 43.07 -9.92 -0.48
C PHE A 3 41.92 -9.82 0.52
N THR A 4 42.21 -9.52 1.77
CA THR A 4 41.17 -9.31 2.80
C THR A 4 40.32 -8.08 2.53
N LEU A 5 40.90 -7.00 2.02
CA LEU A 5 40.20 -5.78 1.66
C LEU A 5 39.22 -6.01 0.48
N LYS A 6 39.63 -6.80 -0.52
CA LYS A 6 38.75 -7.20 -1.63
C LYS A 6 37.56 -8.04 -1.16
N ILE A 7 37.78 -9.03 -0.27
CA ILE A 7 36.69 -9.84 0.27
C ILE A 7 35.67 -9.00 1.02
N ILE A 8 36.13 -8.07 1.86
CA ILE A 8 35.25 -7.15 2.60
C ILE A 8 34.44 -6.28 1.63
N GLY A 9 35.07 -5.75 0.58
CA GLY A 9 34.39 -4.95 -0.44
C GLY A 9 33.28 -5.74 -1.16
N ILE A 10 33.56 -6.96 -1.56
CA ILE A 10 32.60 -7.87 -2.19
C ILE A 10 31.41 -8.15 -1.26
N ALA A 11 31.69 -8.43 0.02
CA ALA A 11 30.63 -8.68 1.01
C ALA A 11 29.71 -7.45 1.19
N PHE A 12 30.26 -6.24 1.20
CA PHE A 12 29.48 -5.01 1.27
C PHE A 12 28.59 -4.79 0.03
N ILE A 13 29.10 -5.08 -1.16
CA ILE A 13 28.34 -4.97 -2.41
C ILE A 13 27.17 -5.94 -2.42
N LEU A 14 27.39 -7.19 -2.07
CA LEU A 14 26.34 -8.20 -2.00
C LEU A 14 25.28 -7.84 -0.95
N LEU A 15 25.69 -7.36 0.21
CA LEU A 15 24.78 -6.95 1.27
C LEU A 15 23.90 -5.77 0.86
N SER A 16 24.51 -4.72 0.27
CA SER A 16 23.76 -3.54 -0.18
C SER A 16 22.81 -3.86 -1.33
N SER A 17 23.22 -4.70 -2.28
CA SER A 17 22.36 -5.18 -3.37
C SER A 17 21.15 -5.96 -2.84
N PHE A 18 21.37 -6.86 -1.87
CA PHE A 18 20.29 -7.60 -1.23
C PHE A 18 19.32 -6.69 -0.48
N LEU A 19 19.81 -5.72 0.30
CA LEU A 19 18.99 -4.75 1.03
C LEU A 19 18.13 -3.91 0.09
N PHE A 20 18.67 -3.51 -1.06
CA PHE A 20 17.92 -2.77 -2.07
C PHE A 20 16.76 -3.61 -2.64
N GLY A 21 17.00 -4.87 -3.04
CA GLY A 21 15.97 -5.78 -3.52
C GLY A 21 14.89 -6.05 -2.48
N TYR A 22 15.29 -6.24 -1.21
CA TYR A 22 14.38 -6.45 -0.09
C TYR A 22 13.49 -5.23 0.17
N GLY A 23 14.06 -4.02 0.12
CA GLY A 23 13.31 -2.77 0.29
C GLY A 23 12.22 -2.61 -0.77
N LYS A 24 12.50 -2.95 -2.03
CA LYS A 24 11.50 -2.95 -3.11
C LYS A 24 10.41 -4.00 -2.89
N ALA A 25 10.78 -5.22 -2.52
CA ALA A 25 9.81 -6.27 -2.21
C ALA A 25 8.88 -5.89 -1.03
N LEU A 26 9.43 -5.19 -0.03
CA LEU A 26 8.66 -4.70 1.11
C LEU A 26 7.65 -3.61 0.71
N ALA A 27 8.01 -2.74 -0.24
CA ALA A 27 7.11 -1.70 -0.75
C ALA A 27 5.82 -2.30 -1.35
N PHE A 28 5.94 -3.36 -2.16
CA PHE A 28 4.77 -4.07 -2.70
C PHE A 28 3.89 -4.68 -1.61
N LYS A 29 4.49 -5.30 -0.59
CA LYS A 29 3.75 -5.86 0.55
C LYS A 29 3.04 -4.77 1.36
N ASN A 30 3.67 -3.63 1.56
CA ASN A 30 3.07 -2.51 2.27
C ASN A 30 1.86 -1.94 1.52
N ARG A 31 1.90 -1.86 0.18
CA ARG A 31 0.74 -1.48 -0.65
C ARG A 31 -0.44 -2.42 -0.41
N VAL A 32 -0.23 -3.74 -0.47
CA VAL A 32 -1.28 -4.73 -0.22
C VAL A 32 -1.89 -4.57 1.17
N LEU A 33 -1.04 -4.42 2.18
CA LEU A 33 -1.48 -4.23 3.56
C LEU A 33 -2.33 -2.97 3.73
N GLU A 34 -1.92 -1.87 3.12
CA GLU A 34 -2.65 -0.60 3.22
C GLU A 34 -4.00 -0.67 2.50
N LEU A 35 -4.05 -1.24 1.29
CA LEU A 35 -5.32 -1.48 0.59
C LEU A 35 -6.28 -2.37 1.39
N LYS A 36 -5.78 -3.42 2.06
CA LYS A 36 -6.60 -4.27 2.93
C LYS A 36 -7.15 -3.51 4.14
N ARG A 37 -6.36 -2.62 4.75
CA ARG A 37 -6.82 -1.77 5.87
C ARG A 37 -7.92 -0.82 5.42
N ILE A 38 -7.72 -0.17 4.27
CA ILE A 38 -8.72 0.75 3.69
C ILE A 38 -10.01 -0.01 3.35
N HIS A 39 -9.91 -1.18 2.74
CA HIS A 39 -11.08 -2.02 2.45
C HIS A 39 -11.84 -2.42 3.71
N ALA A 40 -11.14 -2.86 4.77
CA ALA A 40 -11.75 -3.17 6.06
C ALA A 40 -12.43 -1.94 6.69
N GLY A 41 -11.81 -0.75 6.57
CA GLY A 41 -12.41 0.53 6.97
C GLY A 41 -13.69 0.84 6.21
N THR A 42 -13.70 0.61 4.89
CA THR A 42 -14.87 0.82 4.05
C THR A 42 -16.04 -0.11 4.42
N LEU A 43 -15.76 -1.35 4.78
CA LEU A 43 -16.81 -2.27 5.28
C LEU A 43 -17.39 -1.81 6.62
N ARG A 44 -16.55 -1.36 7.56
CA ARG A 44 -17.02 -0.77 8.82
C ARG A 44 -17.83 0.49 8.59
N LEU A 45 -17.39 1.36 7.66
CA LEU A 45 -18.13 2.57 7.30
C LEU A 45 -19.56 2.25 6.86
N LYS A 46 -19.75 1.19 6.06
CA LYS A 46 -21.08 0.72 5.67
C LYS A 46 -21.97 0.38 6.86
N GLU A 47 -21.41 -0.33 7.87
CA GLU A 47 -22.14 -0.69 9.08
C GLU A 47 -22.58 0.54 9.88
N TYR A 48 -21.68 1.55 9.99
CA TYR A 48 -21.99 2.80 10.68
C TYR A 48 -23.06 3.61 9.94
N VAL A 49 -22.97 3.73 8.62
CA VAL A 49 -23.96 4.46 7.80
C VAL A 49 -25.35 3.83 7.92
N SER A 50 -25.40 2.48 8.06
CA SER A 50 -26.70 1.77 8.16
C SER A 50 -27.32 1.83 9.57
N ASN A 51 -26.52 1.92 10.63
CA ASN A 51 -27.00 1.62 11.99
C ASN A 51 -26.81 2.74 13.02
N CYS A 52 -25.97 3.77 12.78
CA CYS A 52 -25.67 4.76 13.80
C CYS A 52 -25.60 6.18 13.26
N PRO A 53 -26.42 7.12 13.78
CA PRO A 53 -26.21 8.56 13.57
C PRO A 53 -25.09 9.02 14.50
N ALA A 54 -23.84 8.76 14.15
CA ALA A 54 -22.68 9.27 14.87
C ALA A 54 -22.02 10.42 14.10
N GLU A 55 -21.28 11.23 14.82
CA GLU A 55 -20.54 12.34 14.26
C GLU A 55 -19.52 11.85 13.22
N ILE A 56 -19.53 12.42 12.02
CA ILE A 56 -18.73 11.98 10.86
C ILE A 56 -17.26 11.79 11.22
N GLU A 57 -16.68 12.68 12.02
CA GLU A 57 -15.29 12.62 12.45
C GLU A 57 -14.97 11.35 13.27
N THR A 58 -15.88 11.00 14.18
CA THR A 58 -15.75 9.80 15.03
C THR A 58 -15.82 8.52 14.19
N ILE A 59 -16.73 8.49 13.22
CA ILE A 59 -16.86 7.36 12.28
C ILE A 59 -15.57 7.19 11.48
N TYR A 60 -15.01 8.26 10.93
CA TYR A 60 -13.79 8.19 10.14
C TYR A 60 -12.58 7.74 10.95
N LYS A 61 -12.39 8.27 12.15
CA LYS A 61 -11.32 7.85 13.05
C LYS A 61 -11.42 6.36 13.40
N SER A 62 -12.63 5.86 13.62
CA SER A 62 -12.87 4.43 13.90
C SER A 62 -12.61 3.54 12.69
N CYS A 63 -13.00 3.99 11.49
CA CYS A 63 -12.87 3.19 10.27
C CYS A 63 -11.45 3.21 9.68
N TYR A 64 -10.82 4.38 9.63
CA TYR A 64 -9.56 4.60 8.92
C TYR A 64 -8.37 5.00 9.79
N GLY A 65 -8.53 5.07 11.11
CA GLY A 65 -7.46 5.47 12.04
C GLY A 65 -6.23 4.55 12.04
N SER A 66 -6.33 3.33 11.52
CA SER A 66 -5.21 2.42 11.33
C SER A 66 -4.53 2.54 9.96
N CYS A 67 -5.11 3.31 9.04
CA CYS A 67 -4.55 3.54 7.71
C CYS A 67 -3.45 4.60 7.79
N LYS A 68 -2.37 4.42 7.04
CA LYS A 68 -1.25 5.37 6.98
C LYS A 68 -1.42 6.40 5.88
N ASP A 69 -2.10 6.03 4.81
CA ASP A 69 -2.28 6.85 3.61
C ASP A 69 -3.60 7.62 3.60
N VAL A 70 -4.46 7.44 4.62
CA VAL A 70 -5.72 8.16 4.77
C VAL A 70 -5.69 8.94 6.08
N GLU A 71 -5.78 10.26 6.00
CA GLU A 71 -5.86 11.15 7.15
C GLU A 71 -7.13 12.00 7.12
N PHE A 72 -7.70 12.25 8.31
CA PHE A 72 -8.80 13.18 8.49
C PHE A 72 -8.26 14.47 9.11
N THR A 73 -8.31 15.58 8.36
CA THR A 73 -7.81 16.87 8.79
C THR A 73 -8.78 17.98 8.36
N ASN A 74 -9.16 18.84 9.30
CA ASN A 74 -10.05 20.00 9.04
C ASN A 74 -11.38 19.63 8.35
N GLY A 75 -12.01 18.54 8.76
CA GLY A 75 -13.28 18.10 8.17
C GLY A 75 -13.16 17.49 6.77
N LYS A 76 -11.93 17.25 6.28
CA LYS A 76 -11.68 16.65 4.96
C LYS A 76 -10.78 15.42 5.08
N ILE A 77 -11.01 14.47 4.21
CA ILE A 77 -10.16 13.30 4.07
C ILE A 77 -9.07 13.62 3.06
N ILE A 78 -7.83 13.41 3.48
CA ILE A 78 -6.64 13.58 2.65
C ILE A 78 -6.06 12.19 2.39
N VAL A 79 -5.93 11.82 1.12
CA VAL A 79 -5.27 10.58 0.69
C VAL A 79 -3.83 10.90 0.35
N LYS A 80 -2.89 10.33 1.12
CA LYS A 80 -1.45 10.42 0.90
C LYS A 80 -0.98 9.32 -0.05
N GLN A 81 0.10 9.58 -0.76
CA GLN A 81 0.72 8.61 -1.67
C GLN A 81 2.05 8.09 -1.07
N ALA A 82 1.99 7.53 0.16
CA ALA A 82 3.17 6.97 0.80
C ALA A 82 3.41 5.50 0.40
N HIS A 83 2.34 4.71 0.36
CA HIS A 83 2.40 3.27 0.04
C HIS A 83 1.53 2.90 -1.17
N LEU A 84 0.55 3.75 -1.52
CA LEU A 84 -0.42 3.53 -2.58
C LEU A 84 0.11 3.99 -3.94
N LEU A 85 -0.35 3.36 -5.02
CA LEU A 85 -0.12 3.86 -6.38
C LEU A 85 -1.05 5.03 -6.68
N LYS A 86 -0.72 5.77 -7.75
CA LYS A 86 -1.52 6.92 -8.19
C LYS A 86 -2.97 6.54 -8.49
N GLU A 87 -3.18 5.41 -9.13
CA GLU A 87 -4.51 4.86 -9.46
C GLU A 87 -5.33 4.54 -8.21
N ASP A 88 -4.71 3.93 -7.19
CA ASP A 88 -5.35 3.65 -5.90
C ASP A 88 -5.78 4.96 -5.21
N CYS A 89 -4.90 5.98 -5.26
CA CYS A 89 -5.19 7.29 -4.68
C CYS A 89 -6.31 8.03 -5.42
N GLU A 90 -6.39 7.94 -6.73
CA GLU A 90 -7.46 8.55 -7.53
C GLU A 90 -8.82 7.91 -7.20
N LEU A 91 -8.88 6.59 -7.15
CA LEU A 91 -10.09 5.85 -6.75
C LEU A 91 -10.58 6.28 -5.35
N LEU A 92 -9.66 6.38 -4.39
CA LEU A 92 -10.00 6.78 -3.02
C LEU A 92 -10.43 8.24 -2.92
N LYS A 93 -9.79 9.15 -3.65
CA LYS A 93 -10.17 10.56 -3.70
C LYS A 93 -11.58 10.72 -4.25
N GLU A 94 -11.91 10.02 -5.32
CA GLU A 94 -13.25 10.02 -5.89
C GLU A 94 -14.29 9.48 -4.90
N PHE A 95 -13.98 8.36 -4.23
CA PHE A 95 -14.84 7.79 -3.19
C PHE A 95 -15.13 8.79 -2.07
N PHE A 96 -14.09 9.41 -1.51
CA PHE A 96 -14.24 10.34 -0.39
C PHE A 96 -14.84 11.70 -0.78
N ALA A 97 -14.62 12.16 -2.02
CA ALA A 97 -15.17 13.46 -2.47
C ALA A 97 -16.70 13.45 -2.57
N THR A 98 -17.29 12.30 -2.83
CA THR A 98 -18.74 12.14 -3.05
C THR A 98 -19.45 11.54 -1.83
N LEU A 99 -18.74 11.25 -0.75
CA LEU A 99 -19.31 10.57 0.42
C LEU A 99 -20.27 11.52 1.18
N GLY A 100 -21.48 11.01 1.50
CA GLY A 100 -22.49 11.76 2.22
C GLY A 100 -23.36 12.68 1.35
N ALA A 101 -23.23 12.62 0.03
CA ALA A 101 -24.01 13.44 -0.91
C ALA A 101 -25.35 12.78 -1.33
N LEU A 102 -25.53 11.50 -1.03
CA LEU A 102 -26.67 10.70 -1.48
C LEU A 102 -27.58 10.31 -0.32
N ASP A 103 -28.79 9.83 -0.63
CA ASP A 103 -29.66 9.16 0.32
C ASP A 103 -29.04 7.85 0.86
N LEU A 104 -29.56 7.36 2.00
CA LEU A 104 -28.98 6.23 2.72
C LEU A 104 -28.80 4.97 1.84
N ASN A 105 -29.81 4.63 1.05
CA ASN A 105 -29.80 3.42 0.22
C ASN A 105 -28.77 3.53 -0.90
N SER A 106 -28.74 4.68 -1.57
CA SER A 106 -27.78 4.98 -2.64
C SER A 106 -26.35 5.06 -2.10
N GLU A 107 -26.16 5.59 -0.90
CA GLU A 107 -24.85 5.63 -0.24
C GLU A 107 -24.36 4.22 0.10
N CYS A 108 -25.21 3.35 0.65
CA CYS A 108 -24.86 1.95 0.90
C CYS A 108 -24.53 1.19 -0.39
N ALA A 109 -25.28 1.42 -1.47
CA ALA A 109 -25.00 0.81 -2.77
C ALA A 109 -23.64 1.28 -3.33
N ARG A 110 -23.33 2.57 -3.17
CA ARG A 110 -22.06 3.16 -3.58
C ARG A 110 -20.88 2.60 -2.77
N ILE A 111 -21.00 2.52 -1.45
CA ILE A 111 -19.97 1.91 -0.59
C ILE A 111 -19.71 0.45 -1.02
N ASN A 112 -20.74 -0.31 -1.36
CA ASN A 112 -20.58 -1.66 -1.88
C ASN A 112 -19.80 -1.68 -3.20
N LEU A 113 -20.11 -0.79 -4.13
CA LEU A 113 -19.42 -0.69 -5.42
C LEU A 113 -17.92 -0.43 -5.20
N TYR A 114 -17.58 0.58 -4.39
CA TYR A 114 -16.18 0.90 -4.09
C TYR A 114 -15.47 -0.19 -3.30
N SER A 115 -16.16 -0.90 -2.41
CA SER A 115 -15.64 -2.09 -1.72
C SER A 115 -15.23 -3.18 -2.72
N GLU A 116 -16.06 -3.46 -3.75
CA GLU A 116 -15.71 -4.43 -4.79
C GLU A 116 -14.57 -3.94 -5.71
N LEU A 117 -14.50 -2.64 -5.99
CA LEU A 117 -13.37 -2.06 -6.74
C LEU A 117 -12.06 -2.18 -5.94
N LEU A 118 -12.07 -1.86 -4.66
CA LEU A 118 -10.91 -2.04 -3.76
C LEU A 118 -10.50 -3.49 -3.67
N LYS A 119 -11.44 -4.44 -3.62
CA LYS A 119 -11.14 -5.87 -3.62
C LYS A 119 -10.41 -6.32 -4.90
N LYS A 120 -10.83 -5.79 -6.06
CA LYS A 120 -10.13 -6.04 -7.33
C LYS A 120 -8.70 -5.47 -7.30
N GLN A 121 -8.52 -4.26 -6.75
CA GLN A 121 -7.20 -3.64 -6.58
C GLN A 121 -6.30 -4.47 -5.64
N ILE A 122 -6.86 -5.01 -4.55
CA ILE A 122 -6.13 -5.89 -3.62
C ILE A 122 -5.64 -7.14 -4.34
N ILE A 123 -6.50 -7.81 -5.11
CA ILE A 123 -6.13 -9.03 -5.86
C ILE A 123 -5.02 -8.72 -6.87
N SER A 124 -5.13 -7.60 -7.59
CA SER A 124 -4.08 -7.15 -8.52
C SER A 124 -2.77 -6.86 -7.81
N ALA A 125 -2.82 -6.14 -6.68
CA ALA A 125 -1.66 -5.81 -5.88
C ALA A 125 -1.00 -7.05 -5.24
N GLU A 126 -1.78 -8.05 -4.82
CA GLU A 126 -1.26 -9.32 -4.32
C GLU A 126 -0.51 -10.10 -5.39
N LYS A 127 -1.08 -10.17 -6.60
CA LYS A 127 -0.42 -10.81 -7.74
C LYS A 127 0.87 -10.09 -8.10
N GLU A 128 0.83 -8.77 -8.21
CA GLU A 128 2.01 -7.94 -8.46
C GLU A 128 3.08 -8.11 -7.37
N ALA A 129 2.68 -8.14 -6.10
CA ALA A 129 3.59 -8.35 -4.98
C ALA A 129 4.24 -9.75 -5.02
N ALA A 130 3.49 -10.79 -5.41
CA ALA A 130 4.00 -12.15 -5.51
C ALA A 130 5.01 -12.32 -6.66
N GLU A 131 4.73 -11.72 -7.81
CA GLU A 131 5.58 -11.80 -9.00
C GLU A 131 6.79 -10.85 -8.87
N SER A 132 6.54 -9.57 -8.62
CA SER A 132 7.60 -8.55 -8.61
C SER A 132 8.57 -8.71 -7.45
N SER A 133 8.12 -9.16 -6.27
CA SER A 133 9.04 -9.34 -5.14
C SER A 133 10.11 -10.41 -5.41
N LYS A 134 9.75 -11.50 -6.09
CA LYS A 134 10.70 -12.55 -6.49
C LYS A 134 11.68 -12.03 -7.53
N ILE A 135 11.17 -11.32 -8.54
CA ILE A 135 11.99 -10.76 -9.63
C ILE A 135 13.02 -9.76 -9.06
N TRP A 136 12.59 -8.83 -8.20
CA TRP A 136 13.47 -7.84 -7.61
C TRP A 136 14.56 -8.44 -6.74
N LEU A 137 14.24 -9.46 -5.92
CA LEU A 137 15.24 -10.17 -5.11
C LEU A 137 16.26 -10.89 -5.99
N THR A 138 15.80 -11.60 -7.01
CA THR A 138 16.69 -12.35 -7.92
C THR A 138 17.57 -11.40 -8.74
N CYS A 139 16.98 -10.36 -9.34
CA CYS A 139 17.73 -9.38 -10.13
C CYS A 139 18.77 -8.64 -9.27
N SER A 140 18.41 -8.20 -8.07
CA SER A 140 19.35 -7.53 -7.17
C SER A 140 20.53 -8.42 -6.81
N PHE A 141 20.28 -9.70 -6.57
CA PHE A 141 21.34 -10.68 -6.28
C PHE A 141 22.26 -10.90 -7.50
N CYS A 142 21.70 -11.08 -8.69
CA CYS A 142 22.46 -11.23 -9.93
C CYS A 142 23.34 -10.00 -10.23
N VAL A 143 22.82 -8.78 -10.03
CA VAL A 143 23.57 -7.54 -10.19
C VAL A 143 24.74 -7.49 -9.19
N GLY A 144 24.50 -7.84 -7.93
CA GLY A 144 25.55 -7.89 -6.90
C GLY A 144 26.68 -8.86 -7.26
N ILE A 145 26.36 -10.04 -7.77
CA ILE A 145 27.34 -11.04 -8.25
C ILE A 145 28.09 -10.48 -9.45
N GLY A 146 27.42 -9.92 -10.45
CA GLY A 146 28.04 -9.38 -11.65
C GLY A 146 29.09 -8.30 -11.32
N ILE A 147 28.75 -7.36 -10.44
CA ILE A 147 29.67 -6.31 -9.98
C ILE A 147 30.86 -6.94 -9.22
N SER A 148 30.60 -7.95 -8.39
CA SER A 148 31.65 -8.63 -7.61
C SER A 148 32.66 -9.33 -8.53
N ILE A 149 32.22 -9.97 -9.60
CA ILE A 149 33.11 -10.62 -10.59
C ILE A 149 33.96 -9.59 -11.32
N PHE A 150 33.42 -8.40 -11.59
CA PHE A 150 34.17 -7.34 -12.29
C PHE A 150 35.29 -6.72 -11.43
N ILE A 151 35.20 -6.83 -10.11
CA ILE A 151 36.18 -6.25 -9.15
C ILE A 151 37.31 -7.25 -8.81
N ILE A 152 37.09 -8.53 -9.01
CA ILE A 152 38.10 -9.58 -8.76
C ILE A 152 39.23 -9.52 -9.81
#